data_8b8435bac70ed9c6f82aa8eb05708b25
#
_entry.id   8b8435bac70ed9c6f82aa8eb05708b25
#
_cell.length_a   1.000
_cell.length_b   1.000
_cell.length_c   1.000
_cell.angle_alpha   90.00
_cell.angle_beta   90.00
_cell.angle_gamma   90.00
#
_symmetry.space_group_name_H-M   'P 1'
#
loop_
_entity.id
_entity.type
_entity.pdbx_description
1 polymer ?
#
loop_
_entity_poly.entity_id
_entity_poly.type
_entity_poly.pdbx_seq_one_letter_code
_entity_poly.pdbx_strand_id
1 'polypeptide(L)'
;EMTSSLVGSEMCIRDSYQHGEVFVTDDGVETDLDIGHYERFTDENSSKDSNVTSGKVYNSVIQKERRGDYLGGTVQVIPHITNEIKDRIFSLAKSSEADVVITEIGGTVGDIESQPFLEAIRQIKWQVGRDNCLYIHVTLVPLLKKVGEIKTKPTQHSVRDLRSLGIQPDILVCRCERPMERSIKEKLALFC
;
A
#
# COMPACT_ATOMS: atom_id res chain seq x y z
N GLU A 1 -14.13 -4.19 -14.51
CA GLU A 1 -12.67 -4.33 -14.66
C GLU A 1 -11.97 -3.96 -13.35
N MET A 2 -10.86 -4.61 -13.06
CA MET A 2 -10.04 -4.31 -11.89
C MET A 2 -8.67 -3.86 -12.36
N THR A 3 -8.12 -2.81 -11.75
CA THR A 3 -6.72 -2.46 -11.91
C THR A 3 -6.00 -2.53 -10.57
N SER A 4 -4.72 -2.82 -10.59
CA SER A 4 -3.88 -2.88 -9.40
C SER A 4 -2.77 -1.84 -9.46
N SER A 5 -2.40 -1.30 -8.32
CA SER A 5 -1.22 -0.45 -8.19
C SER A 5 -0.42 -0.83 -6.95
N LEU A 6 0.88 -0.85 -7.11
CA LEU A 6 1.84 -0.99 -6.03
C LEU A 6 2.34 0.40 -5.65
N VAL A 7 2.14 0.77 -4.39
CA VAL A 7 2.63 2.03 -3.84
C VAL A 7 3.57 1.68 -2.69
N GLY A 8 4.87 1.89 -2.90
CA GLY A 8 5.90 1.44 -1.98
C GLY A 8 6.68 2.56 -1.31
N SER A 9 7.17 2.27 -0.11
CA SER A 9 8.07 3.14 0.65
C SER A 9 9.49 3.22 0.06
N GLU A 10 9.79 2.41 -0.94
CA GLU A 10 11.12 2.33 -1.55
C GLU A 10 11.52 3.62 -2.26
N MET A 11 12.76 4.05 -2.03
CA MET A 11 13.29 5.29 -2.62
C MET A 11 13.61 5.16 -4.10
N CYS A 12 13.88 3.95 -4.58
CA CYS A 12 14.16 3.68 -5.99
C CYS A 12 13.97 2.18 -6.30
N ILE A 13 13.92 1.84 -7.59
CA ILE A 13 13.86 0.46 -8.12
C ILE A 13 15.09 -0.41 -7.73
N ARG A 14 15.96 0.09 -6.87
CA ARG A 14 17.22 -0.54 -6.49
C ARG A 14 17.04 -1.87 -5.74
N ASP A 15 15.88 -2.07 -5.13
CA ASP A 15 15.54 -3.36 -4.50
C ASP A 15 15.44 -4.48 -5.54
N SER A 16 14.90 -4.18 -6.70
CA SER A 16 14.87 -5.10 -7.85
C SER A 16 16.26 -5.57 -8.24
N TYR A 17 17.25 -4.66 -8.23
CA TYR A 17 18.65 -5.00 -8.50
C TYR A 17 19.29 -5.84 -7.38
N GLN A 18 18.93 -5.57 -6.13
CA GLN A 18 19.44 -6.28 -4.96
C GLN A 18 18.85 -7.69 -4.83
N HIS A 19 17.60 -7.88 -5.22
CA HIS A 19 16.92 -9.19 -5.30
C HIS A 19 17.14 -9.92 -6.62
N GLY A 20 17.73 -9.26 -7.64
CA GLY A 20 18.09 -9.83 -8.93
C GLY A 20 16.92 -10.13 -9.86
N GLU A 21 15.72 -9.65 -9.54
CA GLU A 21 14.51 -9.87 -10.31
C GLU A 21 13.74 -8.56 -10.49
N VAL A 22 13.38 -8.26 -11.75
CA VAL A 22 12.53 -7.12 -12.11
C VAL A 22 11.41 -7.62 -13.01
N PHE A 23 10.27 -6.97 -12.91
CA PHE A 23 9.21 -7.09 -13.88
C PHE A 23 9.22 -5.89 -14.81
N VAL A 24 9.09 -6.11 -16.12
CA VAL A 24 9.03 -5.05 -17.12
C VAL A 24 7.62 -5.00 -17.67
N THR A 25 6.96 -3.86 -17.51
CA THR A 25 5.62 -3.62 -18.05
C THR A 25 5.64 -3.49 -19.58
N ASP A 26 4.51 -3.64 -20.24
CA ASP A 26 4.39 -3.55 -21.70
C ASP A 26 4.86 -2.19 -22.25
N ASP A 27 4.78 -1.13 -21.44
CA ASP A 27 5.30 0.21 -21.79
C ASP A 27 6.80 0.38 -21.48
N GLY A 28 7.51 -0.72 -21.15
CA GLY A 28 8.95 -0.79 -21.06
C GLY A 28 9.55 -0.26 -19.75
N VAL A 29 8.78 -0.14 -18.69
CA VAL A 29 9.28 0.35 -17.40
C VAL A 29 9.59 -0.83 -16.47
N GLU A 30 10.79 -0.79 -15.87
CA GLU A 30 11.16 -1.72 -14.81
C GLU A 30 10.37 -1.40 -13.53
N THR A 31 9.78 -2.44 -12.95
CA THR A 31 8.95 -2.36 -11.75
C THR A 31 9.28 -3.49 -10.80
N ASP A 32 8.65 -3.49 -9.63
CA ASP A 32 8.69 -4.59 -8.69
C ASP A 32 8.11 -5.87 -9.29
N LEU A 33 8.65 -7.01 -8.88
CA LEU A 33 8.21 -8.34 -9.33
C LEU A 33 6.73 -8.61 -9.00
N ASP A 34 6.21 -8.03 -7.92
CA ASP A 34 4.83 -8.19 -7.50
C ASP A 34 3.82 -7.69 -8.55
N ILE A 35 4.20 -6.71 -9.36
CA ILE A 35 3.39 -6.25 -10.49
C ILE A 35 3.09 -7.40 -11.46
N GLY A 36 4.09 -8.23 -11.78
CA GLY A 36 3.87 -9.41 -12.64
C GLY A 36 2.95 -10.45 -12.00
N HIS A 37 2.97 -10.57 -10.68
CA HIS A 37 1.99 -11.41 -9.97
C HIS A 37 0.58 -10.82 -10.08
N TYR A 38 0.43 -9.50 -9.96
CA TYR A 38 -0.88 -8.86 -10.09
C TYR A 38 -1.47 -9.05 -11.48
N GLU A 39 -0.69 -8.83 -12.54
CA GLU A 39 -1.13 -9.10 -13.92
C GLU A 39 -1.64 -10.54 -14.09
N ARG A 40 -0.89 -11.50 -13.56
CA ARG A 40 -1.26 -12.92 -13.66
C ARG A 40 -2.57 -13.25 -12.95
N PHE A 41 -2.90 -12.56 -11.86
CA PHE A 41 -4.12 -12.83 -11.09
C PHE A 41 -5.33 -12.01 -11.54
N THR A 42 -5.10 -10.82 -12.10
CA THR A 42 -6.18 -9.95 -12.59
C THR A 42 -6.50 -10.16 -14.07
N ASP A 43 -5.58 -10.77 -14.82
CA ASP A 43 -5.60 -10.88 -16.29
C ASP A 43 -5.64 -9.50 -16.97
N GLU A 44 -5.03 -8.50 -16.32
CA GLU A 44 -4.94 -7.12 -16.78
C GLU A 44 -3.50 -6.65 -16.80
N ASN A 45 -3.09 -5.98 -17.87
CA ASN A 45 -1.75 -5.45 -18.00
C ASN A 45 -1.55 -4.19 -17.16
N SER A 46 -0.47 -4.17 -16.43
CA SER A 46 -0.03 -3.00 -15.65
C SER A 46 0.75 -2.02 -16.53
N SER A 47 0.78 -0.77 -16.12
CA SER A 47 1.53 0.28 -16.77
C SER A 47 2.58 0.89 -15.83
N LYS A 48 3.40 1.79 -16.36
CA LYS A 48 4.34 2.60 -15.56
C LYS A 48 3.68 3.35 -14.40
N ASP A 49 2.38 3.61 -14.49
CA ASP A 49 1.61 4.32 -13.47
C ASP A 49 1.12 3.38 -12.37
N SER A 50 1.21 2.06 -12.59
CA SER A 50 0.86 1.04 -11.60
C SER A 50 1.92 0.89 -10.50
N ASN A 51 3.11 1.48 -10.64
CA ASN A 51 4.17 1.42 -9.63
C ASN A 51 4.62 2.83 -9.21
N VAL A 52 4.34 3.18 -7.95
CA VAL A 52 4.66 4.48 -7.36
C VAL A 52 5.64 4.32 -6.22
N THR A 53 6.88 4.77 -6.41
CA THR A 53 7.92 4.78 -5.37
C THR A 53 8.01 6.11 -4.65
N SER A 54 8.52 6.11 -3.41
CA SER A 54 8.82 7.34 -2.66
C SER A 54 9.71 8.29 -3.47
N GLY A 55 10.73 7.77 -4.14
CA GLY A 55 11.62 8.58 -4.99
C GLY A 55 10.87 9.31 -6.10
N LYS A 56 9.94 8.65 -6.80
CA LYS A 56 9.11 9.28 -7.83
C LYS A 56 8.24 10.40 -7.26
N VAL A 57 7.64 10.16 -6.09
CA VAL A 57 6.76 11.15 -5.42
C VAL A 57 7.55 12.37 -4.97
N TYR A 58 8.64 12.18 -4.22
CA TYR A 58 9.46 13.29 -3.72
C TYR A 58 10.10 14.08 -4.86
N ASN A 59 10.62 13.41 -5.87
CA ASN A 59 11.19 14.08 -7.03
C ASN A 59 10.14 14.95 -7.76
N SER A 60 8.91 14.45 -7.94
CA SER A 60 7.83 15.23 -8.55
C SER A 60 7.54 16.51 -7.76
N VAL A 61 7.41 16.41 -6.44
CA VAL A 61 7.14 17.57 -5.58
C VAL A 61 8.30 18.55 -5.58
N ILE A 62 9.55 18.08 -5.53
CA ILE A 62 10.75 18.93 -5.61
C ILE A 62 10.81 19.66 -6.96
N GLN A 63 10.51 18.99 -8.07
CA GLN A 63 10.48 19.64 -9.38
C GLN A 63 9.37 20.69 -9.49
N LYS A 64 8.19 20.43 -8.95
CA LYS A 64 7.09 21.40 -8.86
C LYS A 64 7.50 22.63 -8.05
N GLU A 65 8.14 22.41 -6.89
CA GLU A 65 8.65 23.50 -6.04
C GLU A 65 9.65 24.37 -6.79
N ARG A 66 10.65 23.76 -7.44
CA ARG A 66 11.69 24.49 -8.19
C ARG A 66 11.14 25.27 -9.39
N ARG A 67 10.05 24.84 -10.00
CA ARG A 67 9.36 25.58 -11.06
C ARG A 67 8.48 26.72 -10.54
N GLY A 68 8.26 26.79 -9.22
CA GLY A 68 7.40 27.78 -8.61
C GLY A 68 5.90 27.43 -8.61
N ASP A 69 5.54 26.17 -8.87
CA ASP A 69 4.16 25.71 -8.97
C ASP A 69 3.37 25.94 -7.65
N TYR A 70 4.08 26.08 -6.54
CA TYR A 70 3.49 26.37 -5.22
C TYR A 70 3.47 27.86 -4.83
N LEU A 71 3.77 28.76 -5.77
CA LEU A 71 3.66 30.22 -5.62
C LEU A 71 4.38 30.78 -4.37
N GLY A 72 5.52 30.21 -4.01
CA GLY A 72 6.32 30.60 -2.84
C GLY A 72 5.77 30.09 -1.49
N GLY A 73 4.74 29.25 -1.49
CA GLY A 73 4.24 28.59 -0.29
C GLY A 73 5.23 27.59 0.29
N THR A 74 5.17 27.36 1.60
CA THR A 74 5.99 26.33 2.27
C THR A 74 5.55 24.94 1.85
N VAL A 75 6.44 24.18 1.23
CA VAL A 75 6.18 22.79 0.84
C VAL A 75 6.38 21.85 2.03
N GLN A 76 5.41 21.01 2.31
CA GLN A 76 5.38 20.09 3.45
C GLN A 76 4.93 18.69 3.00
N VAL A 77 5.13 17.69 3.86
CA VAL A 77 4.63 16.33 3.60
C VAL A 77 3.10 16.35 3.44
N ILE A 78 2.41 17.01 4.37
CA ILE A 78 0.98 17.31 4.27
C ILE A 78 0.85 18.80 3.96
N PRO A 79 0.20 19.19 2.87
CA PRO A 79 -0.55 18.37 1.91
C PRO A 79 0.23 17.93 0.65
N HIS A 80 1.45 18.39 0.40
CA HIS A 80 2.07 18.33 -0.93
C HIS A 80 2.46 16.91 -1.35
N ILE A 81 3.16 16.17 -0.47
CA ILE A 81 3.53 14.76 -0.73
C ILE A 81 2.27 13.87 -0.71
N THR A 82 1.38 14.06 0.26
CA THR A 82 0.15 13.27 0.33
C THR A 82 -0.78 13.51 -0.85
N ASN A 83 -0.87 14.74 -1.35
CA ASN A 83 -1.64 15.04 -2.56
C ASN A 83 -1.01 14.38 -3.80
N GLU A 84 0.31 14.44 -3.96
CA GLU A 84 1.00 13.77 -5.08
C GLU A 84 0.73 12.27 -5.09
N ILE A 85 0.72 11.61 -3.92
CA ILE A 85 0.40 10.18 -3.80
C ILE A 85 -1.06 9.93 -4.21
N LYS A 86 -2.00 10.72 -3.69
CA LYS A 86 -3.42 10.59 -4.01
C LYS A 86 -3.70 10.82 -5.50
N ASP A 87 -3.09 11.85 -6.07
CA ASP A 87 -3.25 12.19 -7.48
C ASP A 87 -2.80 11.05 -8.39
N ARG A 88 -1.73 10.32 -8.05
CA ARG A 88 -1.28 9.15 -8.80
C ARG A 88 -2.29 8.01 -8.73
N ILE A 89 -2.81 7.70 -7.54
CA ILE A 89 -3.84 6.67 -7.36
C ILE A 89 -5.11 7.02 -8.17
N PHE A 90 -5.58 8.27 -8.07
CA PHE A 90 -6.74 8.72 -8.81
C PHE A 90 -6.52 8.81 -10.33
N SER A 91 -5.30 9.15 -10.76
CA SER A 91 -4.95 9.17 -12.19
C SER A 91 -4.99 7.78 -12.79
N LEU A 92 -4.46 6.78 -12.09
CA LEU A 92 -4.54 5.39 -12.52
C LEU A 92 -6.00 4.92 -12.60
N ALA A 93 -6.81 5.22 -11.58
CA ALA A 93 -8.23 4.89 -11.58
C ALA A 93 -8.99 5.47 -12.79
N LYS A 94 -8.66 6.70 -13.18
CA LYS A 94 -9.27 7.37 -14.33
C LYS A 94 -8.79 6.83 -15.67
N SER A 95 -7.49 6.53 -15.80
CA SER A 95 -6.90 6.08 -17.06
C SER A 95 -7.26 4.65 -17.41
N SER A 96 -7.48 3.80 -16.40
CA SER A 96 -7.82 2.39 -16.58
C SER A 96 -9.34 2.16 -16.79
N GLU A 97 -10.19 3.17 -16.57
CA GLU A 97 -11.66 3.02 -16.57
C GLU A 97 -12.16 1.86 -15.68
N ALA A 98 -11.38 1.51 -14.67
CA ALA A 98 -11.63 0.35 -13.82
C ALA A 98 -12.76 0.62 -12.81
N ASP A 99 -13.61 -0.38 -12.60
CA ASP A 99 -14.66 -0.36 -11.57
C ASP A 99 -14.08 -0.45 -10.17
N VAL A 100 -12.92 -1.15 -10.02
CA VAL A 100 -12.25 -1.37 -8.75
C VAL A 100 -10.75 -1.16 -8.91
N VAL A 101 -10.17 -0.34 -8.03
CA VAL A 101 -8.73 -0.11 -7.93
C VAL A 101 -8.20 -0.75 -6.65
N ILE A 102 -7.29 -1.70 -6.78
CA ILE A 102 -6.61 -2.32 -5.66
C ILE A 102 -5.24 -1.65 -5.52
N THR A 103 -5.04 -0.94 -4.41
CA THR A 103 -3.76 -0.29 -4.10
C THR A 103 -3.09 -1.02 -2.95
N GLU A 104 -1.92 -1.57 -3.19
CA GLU A 104 -1.09 -2.17 -2.15
C GLU A 104 -0.09 -1.12 -1.64
N ILE A 105 0.04 -1.04 -0.32
CA ILE A 105 1.04 -0.20 0.35
C ILE A 105 2.12 -1.13 0.89
N GLY A 106 3.28 -1.09 0.27
CA GLY A 106 4.43 -1.89 0.67
C GLY A 106 5.03 -1.46 2.01
N GLY A 107 5.71 -2.39 2.65
CA GLY A 107 6.39 -2.20 3.93
C GLY A 107 5.55 -2.60 5.15
N THR A 108 6.16 -2.44 6.31
CA THR A 108 5.53 -2.78 7.59
C THR A 108 4.85 -1.56 8.18
N VAL A 109 3.66 -1.74 8.75
CA VAL A 109 3.00 -0.65 9.50
C VAL A 109 3.89 -0.23 10.67
N GLY A 110 4.20 1.07 10.73
CA GLY A 110 5.12 1.64 11.71
C GLY A 110 6.45 2.09 11.11
N ASP A 111 6.79 1.66 9.90
CA ASP A 111 7.97 2.15 9.19
C ASP A 111 7.81 3.63 8.85
N ILE A 112 8.87 4.41 9.09
CA ILE A 112 8.86 5.87 8.87
C ILE A 112 8.60 6.20 7.40
N GLU A 113 9.19 5.42 6.50
CA GLU A 113 9.12 5.62 5.06
C GLU A 113 7.69 5.46 4.51
N SER A 114 6.88 4.60 5.11
CA SER A 114 5.50 4.37 4.67
C SER A 114 4.48 5.35 5.24
N GLN A 115 4.84 6.17 6.23
CA GLN A 115 3.90 7.09 6.89
C GLN A 115 3.20 8.07 5.92
N PRO A 116 3.86 8.71 4.93
CA PRO A 116 3.17 9.58 3.99
C PRO A 116 2.12 8.86 3.14
N PHE A 117 2.38 7.59 2.79
CA PHE A 117 1.44 6.75 2.05
C PHE A 117 0.23 6.37 2.90
N LEU A 118 0.46 5.95 4.14
CA LEU A 118 -0.61 5.64 5.08
C LEU A 118 -1.49 6.87 5.35
N GLU A 119 -0.88 8.04 5.52
CA GLU A 119 -1.64 9.29 5.65
C GLU A 119 -2.44 9.62 4.38
N ALA A 120 -1.87 9.42 3.20
CA ALA A 120 -2.55 9.66 1.93
C ALA A 120 -3.79 8.76 1.78
N ILE A 121 -3.67 7.44 2.03
CA ILE A 121 -4.82 6.52 1.93
C ILE A 121 -5.87 6.79 3.00
N ARG A 122 -5.45 7.22 4.20
CA ARG A 122 -6.39 7.67 5.24
C ARG A 122 -7.24 8.84 4.73
N GLN A 123 -6.63 9.80 4.05
CA GLN A 123 -7.33 10.94 3.45
C GLN A 123 -8.24 10.51 2.29
N ILE A 124 -7.82 9.54 1.46
CA ILE A 124 -8.63 9.03 0.34
C ILE A 124 -10.01 8.56 0.83
N LYS A 125 -10.08 7.78 1.91
CA LYS A 125 -11.36 7.28 2.44
C LYS A 125 -12.35 8.41 2.76
N TRP A 126 -11.85 9.57 3.22
CA TRP A 126 -12.68 10.74 3.45
C TRP A 126 -13.11 11.44 2.16
N GLN A 127 -12.26 11.43 1.13
CA GLN A 127 -12.54 12.09 -0.16
C GLN A 127 -13.53 11.29 -1.00
N VAL A 128 -13.40 9.97 -1.05
CA VAL A 128 -14.26 9.10 -1.86
C VAL A 128 -15.53 8.64 -1.12
N GLY A 129 -15.55 8.79 0.20
CA GLY A 129 -16.62 8.28 1.05
C GLY A 129 -16.35 6.87 1.57
N ARG A 130 -16.91 6.56 2.74
CA ARG A 130 -16.66 5.29 3.43
C ARG A 130 -17.12 4.07 2.66
N ASP A 131 -18.21 4.20 1.91
CA ASP A 131 -18.80 3.10 1.16
C ASP A 131 -18.03 2.77 -0.12
N ASN A 132 -17.11 3.64 -0.53
CA ASN A 132 -16.30 3.50 -1.72
C ASN A 132 -14.83 3.14 -1.43
N CYS A 133 -14.48 2.86 -0.18
CA CYS A 133 -13.10 2.53 0.20
C CYS A 133 -13.07 1.46 1.28
N LEU A 134 -12.36 0.38 0.99
CA LEU A 134 -12.18 -0.77 1.88
C LEU A 134 -10.70 -0.89 2.27
N TYR A 135 -10.41 -1.03 3.56
CA TYR A 135 -9.06 -1.31 4.04
C TYR A 135 -8.89 -2.78 4.38
N ILE A 136 -7.98 -3.43 3.68
CA ILE A 136 -7.57 -4.80 3.93
C ILE A 136 -6.18 -4.79 4.55
N HIS A 137 -6.05 -5.32 5.76
CA HIS A 137 -4.76 -5.40 6.43
C HIS A 137 -4.25 -6.84 6.46
N VAL A 138 -3.11 -7.05 5.82
CA VAL A 138 -2.44 -8.35 5.78
C VAL A 138 -1.49 -8.47 6.97
N THR A 139 -1.64 -9.51 7.78
CA THR A 139 -0.82 -9.73 8.97
C THR A 139 -0.28 -11.14 9.05
N LEU A 140 0.82 -11.30 9.78
CA LEU A 140 1.38 -12.61 10.07
C LEU A 140 0.87 -13.10 11.42
N VAL A 141 0.34 -14.34 11.42
CA VAL A 141 -0.05 -15.08 12.63
C VAL A 141 0.89 -16.27 12.79
N PRO A 142 2.01 -16.10 13.50
CA PRO A 142 3.05 -17.12 13.56
C PRO A 142 2.63 -18.35 14.38
N LEU A 143 3.07 -19.51 13.90
CA LEU A 143 2.98 -20.78 14.62
C LEU A 143 4.31 -21.05 15.34
N LEU A 144 4.25 -21.19 16.66
CA LEU A 144 5.39 -21.66 17.44
C LEU A 144 5.49 -23.17 17.31
N LYS A 145 6.28 -23.68 16.35
CA LYS A 145 6.38 -25.11 16.00
C LYS A 145 6.69 -26.02 17.20
N LYS A 146 7.54 -25.56 18.14
CA LYS A 146 7.94 -26.35 19.32
C LYS A 146 6.77 -26.68 20.26
N VAL A 147 5.79 -25.78 20.36
CA VAL A 147 4.63 -25.92 21.27
C VAL A 147 3.31 -26.06 20.52
N GLY A 148 3.32 -25.98 19.20
CA GLY A 148 2.14 -26.07 18.36
C GLY A 148 1.14 -24.91 18.54
N GLU A 149 1.56 -23.79 19.11
CA GLU A 149 0.68 -22.69 19.47
C GLU A 149 0.72 -21.56 18.43
N ILE A 150 -0.46 -21.09 18.01
CA ILE A 150 -0.63 -19.92 17.16
C ILE A 150 -0.62 -18.65 18.01
N LYS A 151 0.21 -17.69 17.67
CA LYS A 151 0.35 -16.41 18.39
C LYS A 151 -0.40 -15.27 17.68
N THR A 152 -1.39 -14.69 18.37
CA THR A 152 -2.19 -13.57 17.84
C THR A 152 -1.64 -12.19 18.18
N LYS A 153 -0.70 -12.09 19.13
CA LYS A 153 -0.15 -10.80 19.59
C LYS A 153 0.50 -9.97 18.48
N PRO A 154 1.30 -10.52 17.56
CA PRO A 154 1.87 -9.72 16.45
C PRO A 154 0.79 -9.02 15.62
N THR A 155 -0.28 -9.73 15.25
CA THR A 155 -1.43 -9.15 14.54
C THR A 155 -2.11 -8.06 15.35
N GLN A 156 -2.37 -8.29 16.64
CA GLN A 156 -2.99 -7.27 17.51
C GLN A 156 -2.14 -6.00 17.62
N HIS A 157 -0.82 -6.13 17.68
CA HIS A 157 0.09 -4.98 17.71
C HIS A 157 0.08 -4.23 16.37
N SER A 158 0.18 -4.94 15.26
CA SER A 158 0.14 -4.33 13.92
C SER A 158 -1.16 -3.57 13.68
N VAL A 159 -2.31 -4.14 14.06
CA VAL A 159 -3.61 -3.46 13.96
C VAL A 159 -3.68 -2.24 14.89
N ARG A 160 -3.17 -2.34 16.11
CA ARG A 160 -3.11 -1.20 17.04
C ARG A 160 -2.29 -0.04 16.45
N ASP A 161 -1.15 -0.36 15.86
CA ASP A 161 -0.27 0.65 15.27
C ASP A 161 -0.95 1.30 14.04
N LEU A 162 -1.61 0.52 13.19
CA LEU A 162 -2.42 1.05 12.08
C LEU A 162 -3.56 1.96 12.57
N ARG A 163 -4.26 1.56 13.63
CA ARG A 163 -5.33 2.36 14.26
C ARG A 163 -4.80 3.67 14.85
N SER A 164 -3.57 3.68 15.38
CA SER A 164 -2.95 4.90 15.89
C SER A 164 -2.72 5.95 14.80
N LEU A 165 -2.61 5.52 13.54
CA LEU A 165 -2.54 6.39 12.36
C LEU A 165 -3.94 6.81 11.84
N GLY A 166 -5.01 6.40 12.52
CA GLY A 166 -6.39 6.73 12.14
C GLY A 166 -6.99 5.84 11.06
N ILE A 167 -6.40 4.66 10.81
CA ILE A 167 -6.89 3.67 9.85
C ILE A 167 -7.45 2.47 10.61
N GLN A 168 -8.76 2.25 10.54
CA GLN A 168 -9.39 1.03 11.00
C GLN A 168 -9.51 0.06 9.82
N PRO A 169 -8.87 -1.12 9.87
CA PRO A 169 -9.06 -2.11 8.81
C PRO A 169 -10.50 -2.64 8.83
N ASP A 170 -11.06 -2.83 7.65
CA ASP A 170 -12.37 -3.43 7.46
C ASP A 170 -12.25 -4.97 7.39
N ILE A 171 -11.14 -5.46 6.85
CA ILE A 171 -10.83 -6.90 6.73
C ILE A 171 -9.40 -7.18 7.22
N LEU A 172 -9.24 -8.26 7.98
CA LEU A 172 -7.93 -8.82 8.32
C LEU A 172 -7.66 -10.08 7.49
N VAL A 173 -6.58 -10.07 6.72
CA VAL A 173 -6.04 -11.25 6.03
C VAL A 173 -4.87 -11.79 6.85
N CYS A 174 -5.10 -12.92 7.52
CA CYS A 174 -4.13 -13.51 8.42
C CYS A 174 -3.33 -14.60 7.73
N ARG A 175 -2.04 -14.34 7.46
CA ARG A 175 -1.12 -15.34 6.93
C ARG A 175 -0.68 -16.27 8.05
N CYS A 176 -0.96 -17.55 7.95
CA CYS A 176 -0.59 -18.57 8.91
C CYS A 176 -0.22 -19.90 8.21
N GLU A 177 0.60 -20.71 8.86
CA GLU A 177 1.08 -22.00 8.30
C GLU A 177 -0.01 -23.08 8.28
N ARG A 178 -1.09 -22.92 9.04
CA ARG A 178 -2.23 -23.84 9.10
C ARG A 178 -3.54 -23.08 9.26
N PRO A 179 -4.68 -23.68 8.92
CA PRO A 179 -5.99 -23.09 9.17
C PRO A 179 -6.15 -22.71 10.64
N MET A 180 -6.65 -21.51 10.90
CA MET A 180 -6.94 -21.02 12.25
C MET A 180 -8.29 -21.57 12.74
N GLU A 181 -8.32 -22.02 13.98
CA GLU A 181 -9.54 -22.37 14.67
C GLU A 181 -10.46 -21.15 14.85
N ARG A 182 -11.77 -21.43 14.97
CA ARG A 182 -12.76 -20.38 15.13
C ARG A 182 -12.51 -19.50 16.37
N SER A 183 -12.10 -20.10 17.48
CA SER A 183 -11.75 -19.41 18.72
C SER A 183 -10.64 -18.35 18.54
N ILE A 184 -9.64 -18.64 17.69
CA ILE A 184 -8.56 -17.71 17.37
C ILE A 184 -9.08 -16.56 16.51
N LYS A 185 -9.95 -16.84 15.52
CA LYS A 185 -10.59 -15.81 14.69
C LYS A 185 -11.47 -14.87 15.53
N GLU A 186 -12.29 -15.44 16.42
CA GLU A 186 -13.14 -14.67 17.35
C GLU A 186 -12.30 -13.78 18.28
N LYS A 187 -11.18 -14.32 18.78
CA LYS A 187 -10.23 -13.52 19.56
C LYS A 187 -9.63 -12.36 18.76
N LEU A 188 -9.22 -12.58 17.52
CA LEU A 188 -8.71 -11.51 16.68
C LEU A 188 -9.78 -10.47 16.39
N ALA A 189 -11.00 -10.89 16.06
CA ALA A 189 -12.13 -9.98 15.83
C ALA A 189 -12.49 -9.13 17.07
N LEU A 190 -12.26 -9.65 18.28
CA LEU A 190 -12.49 -8.90 19.51
C LEU A 190 -11.43 -7.81 19.76
N PHE A 191 -10.17 -8.09 19.42
CA PHE A 191 -9.04 -7.20 19.73
C PHE A 191 -8.62 -6.28 18.58
N CYS A 192 -9.06 -6.54 17.37
CA CYS A 192 -8.70 -5.84 16.14
C CYS A 192 -9.91 -5.14 15.51
#